data_4259a72cfcdd13a495458368436473ca
#
_entry.id   4259a72cfcdd13a495458368436473ca
#
_cell.length_a   1.000
_cell.length_b   1.000
_cell.length_c   1.000
_cell.angle_alpha   90.00
_cell.angle_beta   90.00
_cell.angle_gamma   90.00
#
_symmetry.space_group_name_H-M   'P 1'
#
loop_
_entity.id
_entity.type
_entity.pdbx_description
1 polymer ?
#
loop_
_entity_poly.entity_id
_entity_poly.type
_entity_poly.pdbx_seq_one_letter_code
_entity_poly.pdbx_strand_id
1 'polypeptide(L)'
;VKASRKEATAWHLSGTPEPDGYVNLVTMMLRVPEVKACAKEHGVTVTELLCAAMMQAIDHLQAEKVPARSRRKPVKVTVPVNLRGLFPSHTLRNFASYVNTEIDPRLGSYTFDEICQLVHHTMGLGNDAKTMRAKIATNVASEKSPVLRVMPLFVKNIAMKAAFNAVGECKACLCLSNLGVVQVPEVMRPYIERFDFVIGPQANAPHNCGVATWGDTVYVSCVRNIKEPELELRFYRVLHSLGLHVTVESNAR
;
A
#
# COMPACT_ATOMS: atom_id res chain seq x y z
N VAL A 1 -1.41 24.58 11.59
CA VAL A 1 -2.60 23.71 11.63
C VAL A 1 -2.12 22.27 11.78
N LYS A 2 -2.70 21.50 12.70
CA LYS A 2 -2.38 20.07 12.88
C LYS A 2 -3.35 19.24 12.04
N ALA A 3 -2.84 18.22 11.33
CA ALA A 3 -3.67 17.29 10.60
C ALA A 3 -4.51 16.43 11.57
N SER A 4 -5.77 16.15 11.21
CA SER A 4 -6.60 15.21 11.97
C SER A 4 -6.05 13.79 11.81
N ARG A 5 -6.05 13.03 12.91
CA ARG A 5 -5.69 11.60 12.92
C ARG A 5 -6.92 10.68 13.00
N LYS A 6 -8.13 11.27 13.01
CA LYS A 6 -9.37 10.48 13.04
C LYS A 6 -9.66 9.95 11.62
N GLU A 7 -9.41 8.68 11.42
CA GLU A 7 -9.79 7.94 10.23
C GLU A 7 -10.59 6.71 10.65
N ALA A 8 -11.57 6.30 9.84
CA ALA A 8 -12.31 5.07 10.08
C ALA A 8 -11.38 3.84 9.99
N THR A 9 -11.64 2.83 10.80
CA THR A 9 -10.91 1.56 10.75
C THR A 9 -11.16 0.86 9.43
N ALA A 10 -10.09 0.47 8.75
CA ALA A 10 -10.15 -0.30 7.51
C ALA A 10 -10.60 -1.75 7.75
N TRP A 11 -11.02 -2.41 6.67
CA TRP A 11 -11.23 -3.85 6.71
C TRP A 11 -9.87 -4.57 6.75
N HIS A 12 -9.75 -5.56 7.62
CA HIS A 12 -8.55 -6.39 7.70
C HIS A 12 -8.89 -7.82 7.30
N LEU A 13 -8.13 -8.34 6.34
CA LEU A 13 -8.21 -9.75 5.98
C LEU A 13 -7.59 -10.57 7.12
N SER A 14 -8.30 -11.59 7.54
CA SER A 14 -7.82 -12.59 8.50
C SER A 14 -7.72 -13.94 7.81
N GLY A 15 -6.81 -14.77 8.26
CA GLY A 15 -6.60 -16.11 7.74
C GLY A 15 -5.83 -16.97 8.74
N THR A 16 -5.47 -18.19 8.32
CA THR A 16 -4.67 -19.12 9.10
C THR A 16 -3.20 -18.71 9.04
N PRO A 17 -2.56 -18.34 10.18
CA PRO A 17 -1.17 -17.95 10.17
C PRO A 17 -0.25 -19.05 9.61
N GLU A 18 0.77 -18.66 8.88
CA GLU A 18 1.84 -19.58 8.50
C GLU A 18 2.72 -19.91 9.71
N PRO A 19 3.18 -21.16 9.84
CA PRO A 19 4.07 -21.55 10.90
C PRO A 19 5.49 -20.97 10.71
N ASP A 20 6.26 -20.91 11.78
CA ASP A 20 7.70 -20.62 11.79
C ASP A 20 8.13 -19.29 11.13
N GLY A 21 7.21 -18.32 11.05
CA GLY A 21 7.48 -17.05 10.39
C GLY A 21 7.61 -17.14 8.88
N TYR A 22 7.14 -18.22 8.27
CA TYR A 22 7.14 -18.37 6.81
C TYR A 22 6.31 -17.28 6.15
N VAL A 23 6.84 -16.74 5.06
CA VAL A 23 6.18 -15.70 4.25
C VAL A 23 6.00 -16.22 2.85
N ASN A 24 4.75 -16.26 2.40
CA ASN A 24 4.41 -16.54 1.01
C ASN A 24 4.70 -15.30 0.17
N LEU A 25 5.38 -15.49 -0.95
CA LEU A 25 5.68 -14.47 -1.94
C LEU A 25 5.06 -14.89 -3.27
N VAL A 26 4.24 -14.02 -3.82
CA VAL A 26 3.68 -14.16 -5.18
C VAL A 26 4.12 -12.95 -5.98
N THR A 27 4.93 -13.16 -6.99
CA THR A 27 5.38 -12.10 -7.91
C THR A 27 4.61 -12.18 -9.21
N MET A 28 3.91 -11.11 -9.54
CA MET A 28 3.20 -10.92 -10.81
C MET A 28 4.05 -10.05 -11.72
N MET A 29 4.34 -10.53 -12.91
CA MET A 29 5.14 -9.84 -13.92
C MET A 29 4.22 -9.34 -15.03
N LEU A 30 4.32 -8.03 -15.31
CA LEU A 30 3.49 -7.32 -16.29
C LEU A 30 4.39 -6.59 -17.28
N ARG A 31 3.97 -6.47 -18.52
CA ARG A 31 4.71 -5.70 -19.52
C ARG A 31 4.49 -4.19 -19.32
N VAL A 32 5.56 -3.43 -19.24
CA VAL A 32 5.52 -1.96 -19.05
C VAL A 32 4.63 -1.25 -20.08
N PRO A 33 4.72 -1.55 -21.41
CA PRO A 33 3.84 -0.90 -22.39
C PRO A 33 2.36 -1.13 -22.14
N GLU A 34 1.97 -2.36 -21.78
CA GLU A 34 0.58 -2.73 -21.51
C GLU A 34 0.03 -2.00 -20.28
N VAL A 35 0.79 -2.02 -19.18
CA VAL A 35 0.40 -1.34 -17.94
C VAL A 35 0.29 0.17 -18.13
N LYS A 36 1.23 0.77 -18.89
CA LYS A 36 1.17 2.20 -19.21
C LYS A 36 -0.01 2.57 -20.10
N ALA A 37 -0.32 1.74 -21.11
CA ALA A 37 -1.47 1.96 -21.98
C ALA A 37 -2.78 1.89 -21.18
N CYS A 38 -2.95 0.86 -20.36
CA CYS A 38 -4.11 0.70 -19.48
C CYS A 38 -4.23 1.87 -18.48
N ALA A 39 -3.13 2.29 -17.85
CA ALA A 39 -3.15 3.44 -16.94
C ALA A 39 -3.58 4.74 -17.65
N LYS A 40 -3.10 4.96 -18.88
CA LYS A 40 -3.47 6.10 -19.69
C LYS A 40 -4.95 6.08 -20.10
N GLU A 41 -5.50 4.92 -20.43
CA GLU A 41 -6.92 4.73 -20.76
C GLU A 41 -7.83 5.16 -19.61
N HIS A 42 -7.46 4.83 -18.37
CA HIS A 42 -8.19 5.25 -17.17
C HIS A 42 -7.78 6.62 -16.62
N GLY A 43 -6.87 7.34 -17.30
CA GLY A 43 -6.43 8.69 -16.90
C GLY A 43 -5.62 8.75 -15.60
N VAL A 44 -4.90 7.67 -15.25
CA VAL A 44 -4.16 7.54 -13.99
C VAL A 44 -2.70 7.14 -14.22
N THR A 45 -1.88 7.23 -13.18
CA THR A 45 -0.51 6.71 -13.17
C THR A 45 -0.50 5.19 -12.94
N VAL A 46 0.62 4.52 -13.27
CA VAL A 46 0.79 3.08 -13.02
C VAL A 46 0.60 2.74 -11.53
N THR A 47 1.08 3.58 -10.61
CA THR A 47 0.88 3.37 -9.17
C THR A 47 -0.59 3.45 -8.79
N GLU A 48 -1.31 4.42 -9.34
CA GLU A 48 -2.74 4.62 -9.08
C GLU A 48 -3.57 3.48 -9.68
N LEU A 49 -3.23 3.00 -10.89
CA LEU A 49 -3.87 1.85 -11.53
C LEU A 49 -3.74 0.59 -10.67
N LEU A 50 -2.51 0.26 -10.24
CA LEU A 50 -2.26 -0.91 -9.39
C LEU A 50 -2.93 -0.78 -8.02
N CYS A 51 -2.96 0.43 -7.47
CA CYS A 51 -3.67 0.73 -6.23
C CYS A 51 -5.18 0.51 -6.39
N ALA A 52 -5.79 1.03 -7.46
CA ALA A 52 -7.21 0.86 -7.76
C ALA A 52 -7.57 -0.61 -7.98
N ALA A 53 -6.74 -1.35 -8.72
CA ALA A 53 -6.93 -2.79 -8.94
C ALA A 53 -6.85 -3.58 -7.62
N MET A 54 -5.92 -3.24 -6.72
CA MET A 54 -5.82 -3.85 -5.41
C MET A 54 -7.04 -3.52 -4.54
N MET A 55 -7.51 -2.27 -4.55
CA MET A 55 -8.71 -1.86 -3.81
C MET A 55 -9.95 -2.60 -4.31
N GLN A 56 -10.12 -2.76 -5.61
CA GLN A 56 -11.21 -3.55 -6.18
C GLN A 56 -11.14 -5.03 -5.78
N ALA A 57 -9.93 -5.61 -5.79
CA ALA A 57 -9.71 -6.99 -5.35
C ALA A 57 -10.11 -7.19 -3.87
N ILE A 58 -9.76 -6.22 -3.00
CA ILE A 58 -10.14 -6.24 -1.58
C ILE A 58 -11.65 -6.08 -1.41
N ASP A 59 -12.28 -5.17 -2.17
CA ASP A 59 -13.73 -4.95 -2.11
C ASP A 59 -14.50 -6.20 -2.52
N HIS A 60 -14.11 -6.85 -3.62
CA HIS A 60 -14.70 -8.12 -4.05
C HIS A 60 -14.57 -9.21 -2.98
N LEU A 61 -13.37 -9.34 -2.40
CA LEU A 61 -13.11 -10.33 -1.36
C LEU A 61 -13.91 -10.03 -0.09
N GLN A 62 -14.01 -8.75 0.30
CA GLN A 62 -14.85 -8.34 1.43
C GLN A 62 -16.33 -8.63 1.16
N ALA A 63 -16.79 -8.40 -0.07
CA ALA A 63 -18.18 -8.63 -0.45
C ALA A 63 -18.59 -10.11 -0.29
N GLU A 64 -17.67 -11.03 -0.57
CA GLU A 64 -17.90 -12.47 -0.37
C GLU A 64 -17.89 -12.87 1.10
N LYS A 65 -16.89 -12.35 1.86
CA LYS A 65 -16.76 -12.69 3.29
C LYS A 65 -17.76 -11.97 4.17
N VAL A 66 -18.26 -10.81 3.74
CA VAL A 66 -19.23 -9.96 4.47
C VAL A 66 -20.37 -9.58 3.52
N PRO A 67 -21.35 -10.49 3.28
CA PRO A 67 -22.45 -10.25 2.34
C PRO A 67 -23.30 -9.02 2.72
N ALA A 68 -23.55 -8.81 4.02
CA ALA A 68 -24.32 -7.66 4.51
C ALA A 68 -23.54 -6.36 4.35
N ARG A 69 -23.90 -5.55 3.36
CA ARG A 69 -23.22 -4.28 3.02
C ARG A 69 -23.06 -3.37 4.24
N SER A 70 -24.06 -3.24 5.10
CA SER A 70 -24.02 -2.40 6.30
C SER A 70 -22.93 -2.80 7.32
N ARG A 71 -22.46 -4.04 7.25
CA ARG A 71 -21.38 -4.56 8.12
C ARG A 71 -20.00 -4.44 7.52
N ARG A 72 -19.90 -4.05 6.25
CA ARG A 72 -18.61 -3.83 5.59
C ARG A 72 -17.87 -2.66 6.21
N LYS A 73 -16.57 -2.65 6.03
CA LYS A 73 -15.69 -1.56 6.48
C LYS A 73 -15.05 -0.89 5.26
N PRO A 74 -14.55 0.32 5.41
CA PRO A 74 -13.80 0.97 4.34
C PRO A 74 -12.63 0.10 3.87
N VAL A 75 -12.42 0.07 2.57
CA VAL A 75 -11.23 -0.50 1.93
C VAL A 75 -10.23 0.62 1.76
N LYS A 76 -9.04 0.44 2.34
CA LYS A 76 -7.98 1.44 2.32
C LYS A 76 -6.66 0.81 1.94
N VAL A 77 -5.93 1.47 1.05
CA VAL A 77 -4.56 1.11 0.67
C VAL A 77 -3.64 2.27 1.00
N THR A 78 -2.59 1.96 1.77
CA THR A 78 -1.53 2.92 2.05
C THR A 78 -0.53 2.94 0.92
N VAL A 79 -0.29 4.13 0.36
CA VAL A 79 0.74 4.34 -0.66
C VAL A 79 1.82 5.25 -0.09
N PRO A 80 3.06 4.76 0.09
CA PRO A 80 4.17 5.59 0.52
C PRO A 80 4.55 6.65 -0.51
N VAL A 81 4.91 7.83 -0.04
CA VAL A 81 5.31 8.97 -0.85
C VAL A 81 6.71 9.42 -0.47
N ASN A 82 7.60 9.50 -1.44
CA ASN A 82 8.95 10.03 -1.25
C ASN A 82 8.91 11.55 -1.05
N LEU A 83 9.27 12.02 0.13
CA LEU A 83 9.24 13.43 0.47
C LEU A 83 10.37 14.25 -0.18
N ARG A 84 11.41 13.59 -0.72
CA ARG A 84 12.52 14.29 -1.39
C ARG A 84 12.08 15.05 -2.64
N GLY A 85 11.01 14.61 -3.29
CA GLY A 85 10.39 15.35 -4.41
C GLY A 85 9.66 16.61 -3.98
N LEU A 86 9.23 16.70 -2.71
CA LEU A 86 8.49 17.86 -2.17
C LEU A 86 9.38 18.77 -1.33
N PHE A 87 10.38 18.22 -0.66
CA PHE A 87 11.26 18.94 0.25
C PHE A 87 12.72 18.57 -0.03
N PRO A 88 13.57 19.53 -0.42
CA PRO A 88 14.98 19.28 -0.63
C PRO A 88 15.63 18.70 0.64
N SER A 89 16.27 17.56 0.53
CA SER A 89 16.96 16.89 1.62
C SER A 89 18.08 16.00 1.11
N HIS A 90 19.26 16.10 1.73
CA HIS A 90 20.41 15.25 1.46
C HIS A 90 20.52 14.07 2.47
N THR A 91 19.50 13.88 3.30
CA THR A 91 19.50 12.77 4.26
C THR A 91 19.49 11.41 3.57
N LEU A 92 20.33 10.48 4.06
CA LEU A 92 20.32 9.08 3.65
C LEU A 92 19.30 8.25 4.46
N ARG A 93 18.69 8.85 5.49
CA ARG A 93 17.63 8.19 6.28
C ARG A 93 16.33 8.10 5.49
N ASN A 94 15.44 7.22 5.94
CA ASN A 94 14.09 7.17 5.41
C ASN A 94 13.41 8.53 5.54
N PHE A 95 13.07 9.12 4.37
CA PHE A 95 12.38 10.41 4.27
C PHE A 95 11.15 10.24 3.40
N ALA A 96 10.18 9.54 3.95
CA ALA A 96 8.92 9.22 3.31
C ALA A 96 7.73 9.55 4.22
N SER A 97 6.59 9.77 3.60
CA SER A 97 5.28 9.84 4.23
C SER A 97 4.35 8.86 3.52
N TYR A 98 3.06 8.96 3.73
CA TYR A 98 2.10 8.10 3.06
C TYR A 98 0.78 8.82 2.78
N VAL A 99 0.06 8.33 1.79
CA VAL A 99 -1.32 8.68 1.50
C VAL A 99 -2.16 7.41 1.66
N ASN A 100 -3.29 7.52 2.35
CA ASN A 100 -4.29 6.46 2.41
C ASN A 100 -5.37 6.76 1.38
N THR A 101 -5.50 5.90 0.38
CA THR A 101 -6.63 5.91 -0.54
C THR A 101 -7.77 5.10 0.06
N GLU A 102 -9.01 5.52 -0.13
CA GLU A 102 -10.17 4.92 0.55
C GLU A 102 -11.37 4.82 -0.38
N ILE A 103 -12.08 3.69 -0.35
CA ILE A 103 -13.48 3.54 -0.78
C ILE A 103 -14.29 2.99 0.38
N ASP A 104 -15.56 3.40 0.47
CA ASP A 104 -16.49 2.88 1.48
C ASP A 104 -17.59 2.04 0.83
N PRO A 105 -17.49 0.71 0.83
CA PRO A 105 -18.49 -0.17 0.21
C PRO A 105 -19.90 -0.03 0.76
N ARG A 106 -20.07 0.62 1.90
CA ARG A 106 -21.40 0.87 2.50
C ARG A 106 -22.19 1.91 1.71
N LEU A 107 -21.50 2.82 1.01
CA LEU A 107 -22.10 3.88 0.22
C LEU A 107 -22.64 3.38 -1.12
N GLY A 108 -22.13 2.29 -1.66
CA GLY A 108 -22.55 1.74 -2.94
C GLY A 108 -21.55 0.76 -3.51
N SER A 109 -21.80 0.26 -4.71
CA SER A 109 -20.84 -0.45 -5.54
C SER A 109 -20.04 0.57 -6.33
N TYR A 110 -18.76 0.34 -6.51
CA TYR A 110 -17.87 1.19 -7.30
C TYR A 110 -17.48 0.47 -8.58
N THR A 111 -17.55 1.18 -9.70
CA THR A 111 -16.91 0.76 -10.95
C THR A 111 -15.39 0.92 -10.83
N PHE A 112 -14.63 0.27 -11.71
CA PHE A 112 -13.17 0.41 -11.69
C PHE A 112 -12.74 1.87 -11.96
N ASP A 113 -13.42 2.56 -12.89
CA ASP A 113 -13.15 3.97 -13.20
C ASP A 113 -13.41 4.89 -12.01
N GLU A 114 -14.49 4.67 -11.26
CA GLU A 114 -14.77 5.44 -10.04
C GLU A 114 -13.66 5.24 -9.00
N ILE A 115 -13.15 4.00 -8.85
CA ILE A 115 -12.03 3.73 -7.95
C ILE A 115 -10.77 4.45 -8.45
N CYS A 116 -10.46 4.38 -9.74
CA CYS A 116 -9.32 5.08 -10.34
C CYS A 116 -9.39 6.60 -10.08
N GLN A 117 -10.53 7.22 -10.29
CA GLN A 117 -10.73 8.65 -10.04
C GLN A 117 -10.55 9.01 -8.57
N LEU A 118 -11.14 8.23 -7.65
CA LEU A 118 -10.99 8.44 -6.21
C LEU A 118 -9.53 8.32 -5.77
N VAL A 119 -8.82 7.30 -6.27
CA VAL A 119 -7.39 7.12 -6.00
C VAL A 119 -6.60 8.31 -6.53
N HIS A 120 -6.82 8.72 -7.78
CA HIS A 120 -6.14 9.85 -8.41
C HIS A 120 -6.33 11.15 -7.61
N HIS A 121 -7.57 11.51 -7.28
CA HIS A 121 -7.85 12.71 -6.51
C HIS A 121 -7.27 12.65 -5.10
N THR A 122 -7.39 11.51 -4.42
CA THR A 122 -6.84 11.34 -3.07
C THR A 122 -5.32 11.41 -3.07
N MET A 123 -4.66 10.81 -4.05
CA MET A 123 -3.21 10.87 -4.21
C MET A 123 -2.75 12.30 -4.52
N GLY A 124 -3.44 13.00 -5.41
CA GLY A 124 -3.14 14.40 -5.74
C GLY A 124 -3.23 15.32 -4.54
N LEU A 125 -4.34 15.26 -3.79
CA LEU A 125 -4.56 16.05 -2.58
C LEU A 125 -3.60 15.63 -1.44
N GLY A 126 -3.36 14.33 -1.30
CA GLY A 126 -2.49 13.79 -0.26
C GLY A 126 -1.01 14.10 -0.49
N ASN A 127 -0.59 14.24 -1.74
CA ASN A 127 0.80 14.52 -2.14
C ASN A 127 1.10 16.04 -2.21
N ASP A 128 0.18 16.90 -1.79
CA ASP A 128 0.42 18.35 -1.71
C ASP A 128 1.42 18.70 -0.59
N ALA A 129 2.34 19.62 -0.88
CA ALA A 129 3.37 20.04 0.05
C ALA A 129 2.82 20.65 1.36
N LYS A 130 1.67 21.34 1.31
CA LYS A 130 1.04 21.94 2.51
C LYS A 130 0.46 20.85 3.40
N THR A 131 -0.22 19.86 2.81
CA THR A 131 -0.76 18.69 3.51
C THR A 131 0.35 17.87 4.16
N MET A 132 1.45 17.61 3.44
CA MET A 132 2.59 16.89 3.97
C MET A 132 3.30 17.64 5.09
N ARG A 133 3.46 18.96 4.97
CA ARG A 133 3.98 19.81 6.08
C ARG A 133 3.13 19.72 7.33
N ALA A 134 1.80 19.72 7.19
CA ALA A 134 0.90 19.61 8.35
C ALA A 134 1.03 18.22 9.02
N LYS A 135 1.17 17.13 8.26
CA LYS A 135 1.42 15.77 8.77
C LYS A 135 2.76 15.71 9.53
N ILE A 136 3.84 16.21 8.92
CA ILE A 136 5.17 16.26 9.54
C ILE A 136 5.13 17.09 10.84
N ALA A 137 4.53 18.29 10.81
CA ALA A 137 4.40 19.16 11.97
C ALA A 137 3.65 18.47 13.12
N THR A 138 2.61 17.71 12.82
CA THR A 138 1.84 16.93 13.81
C THR A 138 2.70 15.84 14.45
N ASN A 139 3.51 15.13 13.67
CA ASN A 139 4.40 14.09 14.17
C ASN A 139 5.52 14.69 15.06
N VAL A 140 6.19 15.73 14.56
CA VAL A 140 7.24 16.44 15.31
C VAL A 140 6.70 17.07 16.60
N ALA A 141 5.50 17.66 16.59
CA ALA A 141 4.89 18.21 17.79
C ALA A 141 4.61 17.12 18.85
N SER A 142 4.25 15.93 18.42
CA SER A 142 4.07 14.79 19.33
C SER A 142 5.38 14.37 19.99
N GLU A 143 6.47 14.25 19.21
CA GLU A 143 7.80 13.89 19.73
C GLU A 143 8.40 14.96 20.66
N LYS A 144 8.14 16.23 20.36
CA LYS A 144 8.60 17.37 21.17
C LYS A 144 7.77 17.61 22.43
N SER A 145 6.71 16.83 22.68
CA SER A 145 5.90 16.96 23.88
C SER A 145 6.74 16.79 25.15
N PRO A 146 6.75 17.78 26.07
CA PRO A 146 7.52 17.67 27.33
C PRO A 146 7.10 16.43 28.12
N VAL A 147 5.83 16.11 28.15
CA VAL A 147 5.28 14.93 28.85
C VAL A 147 5.92 13.65 28.33
N LEU A 148 6.01 13.48 27.01
CA LEU A 148 6.64 12.30 26.41
C LEU A 148 8.15 12.27 26.62
N ARG A 149 8.81 13.41 26.80
CA ARG A 149 10.25 13.47 27.04
C ARG A 149 10.64 13.08 28.46
N VAL A 150 9.84 13.45 29.45
CA VAL A 150 10.10 13.17 30.88
C VAL A 150 9.61 11.78 31.29
N MET A 151 8.70 11.18 30.50
CA MET A 151 8.10 9.89 30.80
C MET A 151 9.16 8.77 30.81
N PRO A 152 9.24 7.92 31.86
CA PRO A 152 10.10 6.75 31.91
C PRO A 152 9.85 5.80 30.73
N LEU A 153 10.90 5.15 30.23
CA LEU A 153 10.86 4.36 29.00
C LEU A 153 9.80 3.24 29.03
N PHE A 154 9.65 2.56 30.17
CA PHE A 154 8.68 1.47 30.31
C PHE A 154 7.23 1.98 30.18
N VAL A 155 6.89 3.13 30.78
CA VAL A 155 5.57 3.76 30.66
C VAL A 155 5.35 4.26 29.22
N LYS A 156 6.38 4.88 28.63
CA LYS A 156 6.37 5.36 27.26
C LYS A 156 6.10 4.21 26.29
N ASN A 157 6.75 3.06 26.45
CA ASN A 157 6.54 1.89 25.60
C ASN A 157 5.09 1.37 25.67
N ILE A 158 4.50 1.31 26.86
CA ILE A 158 3.11 0.90 27.03
C ILE A 158 2.16 1.90 26.36
N ALA A 159 2.35 3.20 26.63
CA ALA A 159 1.54 4.25 26.03
C ALA A 159 1.66 4.31 24.50
N MET A 160 2.87 4.18 23.98
CA MET A 160 3.12 4.14 22.53
C MET A 160 2.54 2.91 21.87
N LYS A 161 2.63 1.74 22.52
CA LYS A 161 2.02 0.50 22.02
C LYS A 161 0.48 0.62 22.00
N ALA A 162 -0.12 1.16 23.04
CA ALA A 162 -1.56 1.40 23.08
C ALA A 162 -2.00 2.41 22.01
N ALA A 163 -1.27 3.51 21.83
CA ALA A 163 -1.52 4.49 20.78
C ALA A 163 -1.34 3.89 19.37
N PHE A 164 -0.31 3.07 19.16
CA PHE A 164 -0.08 2.38 17.91
C PHE A 164 -1.22 1.40 17.58
N ASN A 165 -1.66 0.59 18.54
CA ASN A 165 -2.78 -0.34 18.35
C ASN A 165 -4.10 0.39 18.08
N ALA A 166 -4.31 1.58 18.67
CA ALA A 166 -5.54 2.35 18.51
C ALA A 166 -5.59 3.18 17.21
N VAL A 167 -4.44 3.65 16.73
CA VAL A 167 -4.37 4.67 15.67
C VAL A 167 -3.44 4.28 14.51
N GLY A 168 -2.56 3.28 14.68
CA GLY A 168 -1.53 2.90 13.72
C GLY A 168 -2.06 1.99 12.61
N GLU A 169 -1.88 0.70 12.79
CA GLU A 169 -2.13 -0.32 11.75
C GLU A 169 -3.61 -0.53 11.36
N CYS A 170 -4.56 -0.04 12.18
CA CYS A 170 -6.00 -0.20 11.84
C CYS A 170 -6.46 0.68 10.67
N LYS A 171 -5.60 1.50 10.11
CA LYS A 171 -5.99 2.53 9.13
C LYS A 171 -5.92 2.08 7.68
N ALA A 172 -5.29 0.96 7.38
CA ALA A 172 -5.20 0.44 6.02
C ALA A 172 -5.32 -1.08 5.99
N CYS A 173 -5.82 -1.62 4.86
CA CYS A 173 -5.89 -3.07 4.61
C CYS A 173 -4.49 -3.64 4.36
N LEU A 174 -3.69 -2.89 3.59
CA LEU A 174 -2.31 -3.21 3.25
C LEU A 174 -1.55 -1.96 2.79
N CYS A 175 -0.25 -2.10 2.61
CA CYS A 175 0.62 -1.11 1.97
C CYS A 175 0.97 -1.57 0.55
N LEU A 176 0.80 -0.68 -0.44
CA LEU A 176 1.28 -0.84 -1.80
C LEU A 176 2.39 0.19 -2.04
N SER A 177 3.63 -0.26 -2.10
CA SER A 177 4.79 0.61 -2.28
C SER A 177 5.40 0.42 -3.65
N ASN A 178 5.50 1.49 -4.44
CA ASN A 178 6.12 1.46 -5.76
C ASN A 178 7.44 2.24 -5.75
N LEU A 179 8.54 1.54 -6.01
CA LEU A 179 9.87 2.15 -6.19
C LEU A 179 10.01 2.87 -7.55
N GLY A 180 9.11 2.59 -8.49
CA GLY A 180 9.24 3.06 -9.86
C GLY A 180 10.30 2.30 -10.65
N VAL A 181 10.90 2.98 -11.64
CA VAL A 181 11.95 2.40 -12.49
C VAL A 181 13.25 2.36 -11.72
N VAL A 182 13.80 1.17 -11.56
CA VAL A 182 15.10 0.97 -10.90
C VAL A 182 16.20 1.44 -11.84
N GLN A 183 17.05 2.34 -11.34
CA GLN A 183 18.20 2.85 -12.06
C GLN A 183 19.48 2.33 -11.42
N VAL A 184 20.36 1.80 -12.24
CA VAL A 184 21.69 1.34 -11.84
C VAL A 184 22.73 1.91 -12.79
N PRO A 185 24.02 2.03 -12.38
CA PRO A 185 25.09 2.38 -13.30
C PRO A 185 25.12 1.43 -14.50
N GLU A 186 25.38 1.98 -15.71
CA GLU A 186 25.35 1.19 -16.96
C GLU A 186 26.24 -0.04 -16.92
N VAL A 187 27.38 0.06 -16.27
CA VAL A 187 28.34 -1.05 -16.12
C VAL A 187 27.77 -2.23 -15.32
N MET A 188 26.77 -2.02 -14.49
CA MET A 188 26.11 -3.06 -13.69
C MET A 188 24.93 -3.71 -14.42
N ARG A 189 24.33 -2.99 -15.37
CA ARG A 189 23.09 -3.41 -16.03
C ARG A 189 23.16 -4.80 -16.68
N PRO A 190 24.25 -5.20 -17.40
CA PRO A 190 24.34 -6.52 -18.00
C PRO A 190 24.38 -7.68 -17.00
N TYR A 191 24.71 -7.41 -15.73
CA TYR A 191 24.83 -8.41 -14.67
C TYR A 191 23.57 -8.54 -13.82
N ILE A 192 22.54 -7.72 -14.07
CA ILE A 192 21.29 -7.73 -13.32
C ILE A 192 20.16 -8.19 -14.22
N GLU A 193 19.63 -9.36 -13.90
CA GLU A 193 18.55 -9.97 -14.64
C GLU A 193 17.19 -9.43 -14.18
N ARG A 194 17.03 -9.19 -12.85
CA ARG A 194 15.75 -8.89 -12.24
C ARG A 194 15.89 -8.07 -10.96
N PHE A 195 14.85 -7.30 -10.64
CA PHE A 195 14.69 -6.65 -9.34
C PHE A 195 13.32 -6.98 -8.75
N ASP A 196 13.33 -7.61 -7.58
CA ASP A 196 12.14 -7.78 -6.76
C ASP A 196 12.18 -6.80 -5.58
N PHE A 197 11.10 -6.10 -5.36
CA PHE A 197 10.92 -5.26 -4.19
C PHE A 197 9.89 -5.87 -3.25
N VAL A 198 10.37 -6.41 -2.15
CA VAL A 198 9.57 -7.16 -1.18
C VAL A 198 9.48 -6.36 0.12
N ILE A 199 8.25 -6.10 0.56
CA ILE A 199 7.95 -5.51 1.87
C ILE A 199 7.29 -6.56 2.75
N GLY A 200 7.83 -6.74 3.99
CA GLY A 200 7.28 -7.72 4.93
C GLY A 200 5.83 -7.43 5.34
N PRO A 201 5.10 -8.45 5.81
CA PRO A 201 3.76 -8.25 6.37
C PRO A 201 3.83 -7.44 7.67
N GLN A 202 2.72 -6.80 8.01
CA GLN A 202 2.57 -6.06 9.26
C GLN A 202 1.86 -6.93 10.32
N ALA A 203 1.94 -6.54 11.59
CA ALA A 203 1.36 -7.33 12.67
C ALA A 203 -0.16 -7.53 12.53
N ASN A 204 -0.88 -6.52 12.05
CA ASN A 204 -2.35 -6.55 11.88
C ASN A 204 -2.79 -6.54 10.40
N ALA A 205 -1.85 -6.52 9.44
CA ALA A 205 -2.11 -6.61 8.02
C ALA A 205 -1.24 -7.72 7.42
N PRO A 206 -1.84 -8.90 7.19
CA PRO A 206 -1.09 -10.07 6.73
C PRO A 206 -0.56 -9.95 5.31
N HIS A 207 -1.02 -8.96 4.55
CA HIS A 207 -0.62 -8.72 3.17
C HIS A 207 0.08 -7.37 3.01
N ASN A 208 1.08 -7.34 2.14
CA ASN A 208 1.68 -6.12 1.60
C ASN A 208 2.10 -6.35 0.15
N CYS A 209 2.30 -5.26 -0.59
CA CYS A 209 2.62 -5.31 -2.01
C CYS A 209 3.75 -4.33 -2.32
N GLY A 210 4.86 -4.86 -2.82
CA GLY A 210 5.98 -4.09 -3.36
C GLY A 210 5.95 -4.08 -4.88
N VAL A 211 6.29 -2.96 -5.50
CA VAL A 211 6.33 -2.81 -6.96
C VAL A 211 7.68 -2.23 -7.36
N ALA A 212 8.33 -2.83 -8.35
CA ALA A 212 9.53 -2.30 -8.98
C ALA A 212 9.44 -2.50 -10.49
N THR A 213 10.06 -1.60 -11.26
CA THR A 213 10.15 -1.75 -12.71
C THR A 213 11.61 -1.91 -13.11
N TRP A 214 11.91 -2.98 -13.85
CA TRP A 214 13.23 -3.24 -14.42
C TRP A 214 13.10 -3.64 -15.90
N GLY A 215 13.84 -2.97 -16.76
CA GLY A 215 13.68 -3.16 -18.20
C GLY A 215 12.25 -2.89 -18.65
N ASP A 216 11.67 -3.82 -19.36
CA ASP A 216 10.30 -3.76 -19.88
C ASP A 216 9.27 -4.46 -18.99
N THR A 217 9.66 -4.81 -17.73
CA THR A 217 8.79 -5.58 -16.83
C THR A 217 8.52 -4.81 -15.54
N VAL A 218 7.25 -4.77 -15.16
CA VAL A 218 6.79 -4.34 -13.84
C VAL A 218 6.63 -5.59 -12.97
N TYR A 219 7.41 -5.66 -11.89
CA TYR A 219 7.35 -6.73 -10.90
C TYR A 219 6.49 -6.29 -9.73
N VAL A 220 5.40 -6.99 -9.49
CA VAL A 220 4.47 -6.74 -8.40
C VAL A 220 4.57 -7.90 -7.42
N SER A 221 5.28 -7.68 -6.32
CA SER A 221 5.59 -8.69 -5.30
C SER A 221 4.59 -8.60 -4.14
N CYS A 222 3.62 -9.48 -4.12
CA CYS A 222 2.65 -9.61 -3.04
C CYS A 222 3.19 -10.59 -1.98
N VAL A 223 3.18 -10.17 -0.72
CA VAL A 223 3.57 -11.01 0.41
C VAL A 223 2.39 -11.26 1.31
N ARG A 224 2.34 -12.45 1.92
CA ARG A 224 1.40 -12.77 2.98
C ARG A 224 2.03 -13.71 4.03
N ASN A 225 1.57 -13.62 5.26
CA ASN A 225 1.92 -14.53 6.36
C ASN A 225 0.76 -15.42 6.80
N ILE A 226 -0.24 -15.58 5.94
CA ILE A 226 -1.37 -16.49 6.10
C ILE A 226 -1.39 -17.49 4.93
N LYS A 227 -2.06 -18.62 5.12
CA LYS A 227 -2.10 -19.71 4.12
C LYS A 227 -2.95 -19.38 2.91
N GLU A 228 -4.05 -18.64 3.08
CA GLU A 228 -5.06 -18.38 2.06
C GLU A 228 -4.57 -17.37 1.00
N PRO A 229 -4.46 -17.75 -0.28
CA PRO A 229 -4.00 -16.89 -1.39
C PRO A 229 -5.13 -16.09 -2.04
N GLU A 230 -6.23 -15.87 -1.33
CA GLU A 230 -7.46 -15.34 -1.92
C GLU A 230 -7.29 -13.92 -2.48
N LEU A 231 -6.52 -13.07 -1.79
CA LEU A 231 -6.31 -11.68 -2.23
C LEU A 231 -5.48 -11.62 -3.50
N GLU A 232 -4.38 -12.37 -3.57
CA GLU A 232 -3.52 -12.42 -4.75
C GLU A 232 -4.28 -12.96 -5.96
N LEU A 233 -5.12 -13.99 -5.77
CA LEU A 233 -5.97 -14.52 -6.82
C LEU A 233 -6.98 -13.48 -7.32
N ARG A 234 -7.60 -12.72 -6.41
CA ARG A 234 -8.53 -11.65 -6.79
C ARG A 234 -7.83 -10.52 -7.52
N PHE A 235 -6.67 -10.13 -7.03
CA PHE A 235 -5.86 -9.10 -7.68
C PHE A 235 -5.43 -9.53 -9.08
N TYR A 236 -4.95 -10.76 -9.25
CA TYR A 236 -4.67 -11.34 -10.56
C TYR A 236 -5.88 -11.26 -11.51
N ARG A 237 -7.07 -11.66 -11.03
CA ARG A 237 -8.30 -11.62 -11.83
C ARG A 237 -8.68 -10.21 -12.25
N VAL A 238 -8.51 -9.22 -11.37
CA VAL A 238 -8.74 -7.81 -11.73
C VAL A 238 -7.77 -7.36 -12.82
N LEU A 239 -6.47 -7.64 -12.66
CA LEU A 239 -5.47 -7.29 -13.68
C LEU A 239 -5.76 -7.95 -15.02
N HIS A 240 -6.14 -9.25 -15.00
CA HIS A 240 -6.51 -9.99 -16.21
C HIS A 240 -7.79 -9.42 -16.87
N SER A 241 -8.78 -9.00 -16.08
CA SER A 241 -10.02 -8.38 -16.62
C SER A 241 -9.78 -7.02 -17.28
N LEU A 242 -8.68 -6.35 -16.93
CA LEU A 242 -8.20 -5.13 -17.59
C LEU A 242 -7.41 -5.41 -18.88
N GLY A 243 -7.35 -6.66 -19.35
CA GLY A 243 -6.64 -7.04 -20.57
C GLY A 243 -5.11 -7.13 -20.40
N LEU A 244 -4.60 -7.13 -19.17
CA LEU A 244 -3.17 -7.23 -18.90
C LEU A 244 -2.72 -8.70 -18.93
N HIS A 245 -1.60 -8.97 -19.61
CA HIS A 245 -0.93 -10.27 -19.55
C HIS A 245 -0.10 -10.36 -18.28
N VAL A 246 -0.45 -11.30 -17.40
CA VAL A 246 0.19 -11.48 -16.10
C VAL A 246 0.87 -12.84 -16.03
N THR A 247 2.18 -12.87 -15.90
CA THR A 247 2.93 -14.08 -15.55
C THR A 247 3.10 -14.12 -14.04
N VAL A 248 2.92 -15.27 -13.41
CA VAL A 248 2.92 -15.41 -11.95
C VAL A 248 3.97 -16.42 -11.52
N GLU A 249 4.77 -16.04 -10.55
CA GLU A 249 5.70 -16.92 -9.84
C GLU A 249 5.37 -16.93 -8.34
N SER A 250 5.59 -18.03 -7.66
CA SER A 250 5.30 -18.16 -6.24
C SER A 250 6.32 -19.09 -5.56
N ASN A 251 6.62 -18.77 -4.29
CA ASN A 251 7.35 -19.67 -3.40
C ASN A 251 6.40 -20.55 -2.55
N ALA A 252 5.09 -20.53 -2.81
CA ALA A 252 4.12 -21.36 -2.09
C ALA A 252 4.47 -22.84 -2.22
N ARG A 253 4.34 -23.56 -1.08
CA ARG A 253 4.60 -25.00 -0.97
C ARG A 253 3.33 -25.82 -1.17
#